data_a114a4a0912480e3cf43faf90e8f7eaa
#
_entry.id   a114a4a0912480e3cf43faf90e8f7eaa
#
_cell.length_a   1.000
_cell.length_b   1.000
_cell.length_c   1.000
_cell.angle_alpha   90.00
_cell.angle_beta   90.00
_cell.angle_gamma   90.00
#
_symmetry.space_group_name_H-M   'P 1'
#
loop_
_entity.id
_entity.type
_entity.pdbx_description
1 polymer ?
#
loop_
_entity_poly.entity_id
_entity_poly.type
_entity_poly.pdbx_seq_one_letter_code
_entity_poly.pdbx_strand_id
1 'polypeptide(L)'
;MPGYETRFLLDASAPRPEASTPTAASSAGADALDAYSRTVIDAVRAAAPAVVHLRVLGKGPDGTVGPRGSGSGVIFTPDGFVLTNSHVVNGATSITATLSDGRSVVAWPVGEDPDTDLAVLRLHDSVPGWAPLGSSAALQVGQLVVAIGNPLGFEATVTA
;
A
#
# COMPACT_ATOMS: atom_id res chain seq x y z
N MET A 1 52.51 21.47 23.24
CA MET A 1 51.81 20.47 22.46
C MET A 1 51.82 20.94 21.04
N PRO A 2 52.68 20.38 20.11
CA PRO A 2 52.68 20.81 18.70
C PRO A 2 51.55 20.14 17.94
N GLY A 3 50.83 20.97 17.15
CA GLY A 3 49.76 20.55 16.26
C GLY A 3 50.32 19.81 15.04
N TYR A 4 49.65 18.70 14.69
CA TYR A 4 49.95 17.96 13.48
C TYR A 4 49.11 18.57 12.33
N GLU A 5 49.77 19.34 11.43
CA GLU A 5 49.20 19.71 10.13
C GLU A 5 49.33 18.52 9.20
N THR A 6 48.23 17.88 8.84
CA THR A 6 48.19 16.85 7.81
C THR A 6 48.09 17.54 6.45
N ARG A 7 49.23 17.72 5.74
CA ARG A 7 49.27 18.18 4.34
C ARG A 7 48.91 16.99 3.44
N PHE A 8 47.76 17.02 2.81
CA PHE A 8 47.46 16.15 1.67
C PHE A 8 48.17 16.71 0.43
N LEU A 9 49.22 16.03 -0.03
CA LEU A 9 49.83 16.24 -1.32
C LEU A 9 48.94 15.53 -2.36
N LEU A 10 48.10 16.27 -3.08
CA LEU A 10 47.46 15.79 -4.28
C LEU A 10 48.49 15.77 -5.40
N ASP A 11 48.94 14.56 -5.80
CA ASP A 11 49.75 14.37 -7.00
C ASP A 11 48.86 14.59 -8.24
N ALA A 12 49.05 15.72 -8.91
CA ALA A 12 48.29 16.13 -10.10
C ALA A 12 48.71 15.35 -11.38
N SER A 13 49.65 14.40 -11.27
CA SER A 13 50.15 13.63 -12.40
C SER A 13 49.61 12.21 -12.54
N ALA A 14 48.71 11.77 -11.62
CA ALA A 14 48.07 10.48 -11.76
C ALA A 14 47.08 10.47 -12.95
N PRO A 15 47.14 9.46 -13.86
CA PRO A 15 46.18 9.35 -14.95
C PRO A 15 44.79 9.17 -14.38
N ARG A 16 43.82 9.99 -14.81
CA ARG A 16 42.41 9.82 -14.49
C ARG A 16 42.00 8.43 -14.98
N PRO A 17 41.29 7.63 -14.14
CA PRO A 17 40.67 6.41 -14.65
C PRO A 17 39.72 6.77 -15.76
N GLU A 18 39.94 6.21 -16.96
CA GLU A 18 39.00 6.33 -18.07
C GLU A 18 37.62 5.84 -17.61
N ALA A 19 36.60 6.65 -17.85
CA ALA A 19 35.23 6.26 -17.57
C ALA A 19 34.92 5.00 -18.40
N SER A 20 34.79 3.87 -17.72
CA SER A 20 34.42 2.60 -18.36
C SER A 20 33.05 2.77 -19.01
N THR A 21 32.99 2.63 -20.32
CA THR A 21 31.75 2.58 -21.09
C THR A 21 30.87 1.49 -20.48
N PRO A 22 29.59 1.73 -20.14
CA PRO A 22 28.74 0.72 -19.55
C PRO A 22 28.63 -0.48 -20.50
N THR A 23 29.05 -1.64 -20.04
CA THR A 23 28.99 -2.89 -20.79
C THR A 23 27.52 -3.25 -21.05
N ALA A 24 27.22 -3.88 -22.19
CA ALA A 24 25.85 -4.29 -22.59
C ALA A 24 25.09 -5.09 -21.51
N ALA A 25 25.77 -5.79 -20.62
CA ALA A 25 25.19 -6.47 -19.46
C ALA A 25 24.64 -5.49 -18.40
N SER A 26 25.20 -4.29 -18.30
CA SER A 26 24.74 -3.22 -17.38
C SER A 26 23.46 -2.56 -17.91
N SER A 27 23.31 -2.39 -19.21
CA SER A 27 22.09 -1.82 -19.81
C SER A 27 20.91 -2.79 -19.72
N ALA A 28 21.11 -4.07 -19.98
CA ALA A 28 20.07 -5.09 -19.86
C ALA A 28 19.55 -5.24 -18.43
N GLY A 29 20.42 -5.12 -17.41
CA GLY A 29 20.02 -5.10 -16.02
C GLY A 29 19.21 -3.85 -15.62
N ALA A 30 19.60 -2.69 -16.14
CA ALA A 30 18.87 -1.45 -15.93
C ALA A 30 17.49 -1.47 -16.60
N ASP A 31 17.41 -1.99 -17.83
CA ASP A 31 16.15 -2.14 -18.56
C ASP A 31 15.19 -3.13 -17.87
N ALA A 32 15.69 -4.22 -17.32
CA ALA A 32 14.89 -5.18 -16.57
C ALA A 32 14.34 -4.60 -15.26
N LEU A 33 15.17 -3.85 -14.51
CA LEU A 33 14.74 -3.14 -13.29
C LEU A 33 13.69 -2.07 -13.60
N ASP A 34 13.85 -1.39 -14.73
CA ASP A 34 12.90 -0.37 -15.21
C ASP A 34 11.55 -1.00 -15.59
N ALA A 35 11.56 -2.17 -16.26
CA ALA A 35 10.36 -2.93 -16.60
C ALA A 35 9.62 -3.42 -15.33
N TYR A 36 10.35 -3.94 -14.33
CA TYR A 36 9.79 -4.32 -13.03
C TYR A 36 9.14 -3.12 -12.33
N SER A 37 9.87 -2.01 -12.22
CA SER A 37 9.37 -0.79 -11.58
C SER A 37 8.11 -0.25 -12.26
N ARG A 38 8.07 -0.24 -13.59
CA ARG A 38 6.89 0.17 -14.36
C ARG A 38 5.70 -0.73 -14.06
N THR A 39 5.90 -2.05 -14.04
CA THR A 39 4.83 -3.02 -13.75
C THR A 39 4.23 -2.78 -12.36
N VAL A 40 5.07 -2.57 -11.33
CA VAL A 40 4.60 -2.28 -9.97
C VAL A 40 3.88 -0.94 -9.92
N ILE A 41 4.44 0.11 -10.52
CA ILE A 41 3.83 1.45 -10.57
C ILE A 41 2.46 1.41 -11.24
N ASP A 42 2.34 0.70 -12.36
CA ASP A 42 1.07 0.61 -13.09
C ASP A 42 0.01 -0.19 -12.32
N ALA A 43 0.41 -1.29 -11.65
CA ALA A 43 -0.46 -2.03 -10.75
C ALA A 43 -0.97 -1.16 -9.59
N VAL A 44 -0.07 -0.39 -8.97
CA VAL A 44 -0.44 0.53 -7.88
C VAL A 44 -1.40 1.62 -8.38
N ARG A 45 -1.10 2.26 -9.51
CA ARG A 45 -1.98 3.30 -10.10
C ARG A 45 -3.38 2.77 -10.41
N ALA A 46 -3.47 1.53 -10.88
CA ALA A 46 -4.75 0.90 -11.19
C ALA A 46 -5.56 0.56 -9.93
N ALA A 47 -4.91 0.08 -8.86
CA ALA A 47 -5.59 -0.43 -7.68
C ALA A 47 -5.74 0.60 -6.53
N ALA A 48 -4.79 1.55 -6.39
CA ALA A 48 -4.81 2.50 -5.28
C ALA A 48 -6.12 3.31 -5.13
N PRO A 49 -6.82 3.71 -6.20
CA PRO A 49 -8.11 4.40 -6.06
C PRO A 49 -9.19 3.59 -5.34
N ALA A 50 -9.07 2.25 -5.35
CA ALA A 50 -9.99 1.34 -4.69
C ALA A 50 -9.62 1.04 -3.23
N VAL A 51 -8.40 1.35 -2.79
CA VAL A 51 -7.92 1.05 -1.44
C VAL A 51 -8.35 2.14 -0.48
N VAL A 52 -8.97 1.73 0.64
CA VAL A 52 -9.45 2.65 1.67
C VAL A 52 -8.78 2.36 3.01
N HIS A 53 -8.59 3.40 3.81
CA HIS A 53 -8.25 3.27 5.22
C HIS A 53 -9.53 3.19 6.06
N LEU A 54 -9.64 2.18 6.90
CA LEU A 54 -10.75 2.00 7.82
C LEU A 54 -10.34 2.37 9.24
N ARG A 55 -11.07 3.31 9.84
CA ARG A 55 -10.95 3.65 11.25
C ARG A 55 -12.18 3.16 11.99
N VAL A 56 -11.96 2.42 13.07
CA VAL A 56 -13.00 1.76 13.83
C VAL A 56 -13.09 2.35 15.22
N LEU A 57 -14.28 2.74 15.62
CA LEU A 57 -14.62 3.09 17.00
C LEU A 57 -15.40 1.93 17.62
N GLY A 58 -15.18 1.71 18.91
CA GLY A 58 -15.88 0.67 19.67
C GLY A 58 -16.09 1.11 21.12
N LYS A 59 -16.84 0.32 21.87
CA LYS A 59 -17.05 0.53 23.30
C LYS A 59 -15.89 -0.09 24.10
N GLY A 60 -15.30 0.69 24.96
CA GLY A 60 -14.38 0.23 26.00
C GLY A 60 -15.09 -0.52 27.13
N PRO A 61 -14.34 -1.12 28.08
CA PRO A 61 -14.88 -1.80 29.24
C PRO A 61 -15.76 -0.92 30.15
N ASP A 62 -15.50 0.38 30.14
CA ASP A 62 -16.25 1.40 30.87
C ASP A 62 -17.48 1.92 30.11
N GLY A 63 -17.76 1.39 28.92
CA GLY A 63 -18.86 1.79 28.05
C GLY A 63 -18.59 3.05 27.21
N THR A 64 -17.44 3.68 27.36
CA THR A 64 -17.06 4.86 26.55
C THR A 64 -16.75 4.42 25.11
N VAL A 65 -17.15 5.26 24.14
CA VAL A 65 -16.83 5.03 22.73
C VAL A 65 -15.48 5.69 22.44
N GLY A 66 -14.54 4.91 21.93
CA GLY A 66 -13.19 5.38 21.60
C GLY A 66 -12.56 4.62 20.42
N PRO A 67 -11.35 4.99 20.00
CA PRO A 67 -10.61 4.26 18.97
C PRO A 67 -10.41 2.80 19.37
N ARG A 68 -10.81 1.87 18.49
CA ARG A 68 -10.63 0.42 18.69
C ARG A 68 -9.54 -0.14 17.80
N GLY A 69 -9.39 0.38 16.59
CA GLY A 69 -8.39 -0.08 15.64
C GLY A 69 -8.52 0.61 14.29
N SER A 70 -7.67 0.19 13.39
CA SER A 70 -7.68 0.58 12.00
C SER A 70 -7.25 -0.58 11.11
N GLY A 71 -7.57 -0.49 9.83
CA GLY A 71 -7.18 -1.48 8.83
C GLY A 71 -7.34 -0.93 7.42
N SER A 72 -7.17 -1.79 6.44
CA SER A 72 -7.42 -1.48 5.04
C SER A 72 -8.67 -2.19 4.55
N GLY A 73 -9.29 -1.62 3.53
CA GLY A 73 -10.35 -2.26 2.76
C GLY A 73 -10.14 -2.01 1.27
N VAL A 74 -10.81 -2.79 0.44
CA VAL A 74 -10.82 -2.60 -1.00
C VAL A 74 -12.25 -2.46 -1.49
N ILE A 75 -12.53 -1.36 -2.21
CA ILE A 75 -13.80 -1.17 -2.92
C ILE A 75 -13.78 -2.10 -4.12
N PHE A 76 -14.70 -3.06 -4.19
CA PHE A 76 -14.72 -4.07 -5.25
C PHE A 76 -15.91 -3.96 -6.21
N THR A 77 -16.82 -3.00 -5.95
CA THR A 77 -17.94 -2.69 -6.84
C THR A 77 -18.10 -1.19 -7.04
N PRO A 78 -18.62 -0.76 -8.20
CA PRO A 78 -18.81 0.67 -8.50
C PRO A 78 -19.84 1.35 -7.59
N ASP A 79 -20.72 0.60 -6.97
CA ASP A 79 -21.74 1.09 -6.06
C ASP A 79 -21.27 1.13 -4.58
N GLY A 80 -19.98 0.86 -4.30
CA GLY A 80 -19.32 1.14 -3.03
C GLY A 80 -19.36 0.01 -2.01
N PHE A 81 -19.39 -1.28 -2.43
CA PHE A 81 -19.08 -2.38 -1.52
C PHE A 81 -17.58 -2.48 -1.28
N VAL A 82 -17.22 -2.65 -0.01
CA VAL A 82 -15.83 -2.74 0.46
C VAL A 82 -15.61 -4.10 1.09
N LEU A 83 -14.55 -4.79 0.70
CA LEU A 83 -14.06 -6.01 1.32
C LEU A 83 -12.96 -5.65 2.32
N THR A 84 -13.03 -6.22 3.53
CA THR A 84 -12.02 -6.07 4.59
C THR A 84 -11.97 -7.34 5.45
N ASN A 85 -11.17 -7.33 6.50
CA ASN A 85 -11.10 -8.44 7.44
C ASN A 85 -12.14 -8.31 8.56
N SER A 86 -12.69 -9.44 9.01
CA SER A 86 -13.63 -9.52 10.13
C SER A 86 -13.02 -8.95 11.41
N HIS A 87 -11.77 -9.31 11.73
CA HIS A 87 -11.10 -8.81 12.94
C HIS A 87 -10.95 -7.28 12.98
N VAL A 88 -10.94 -6.60 11.80
CA VAL A 88 -10.89 -5.13 11.73
C VAL A 88 -12.19 -4.50 12.20
N VAL A 89 -13.32 -5.09 11.86
CA VAL A 89 -14.66 -4.50 12.09
C VAL A 89 -15.39 -5.09 13.29
N ASN A 90 -14.92 -6.19 13.82
CA ASN A 90 -15.55 -6.90 14.93
C ASN A 90 -15.74 -6.00 16.15
N GLY A 91 -16.96 -5.94 16.67
CA GLY A 91 -17.32 -5.09 17.82
C GLY A 91 -17.28 -3.58 17.54
N ALA A 92 -17.29 -3.17 16.27
CA ALA A 92 -17.38 -1.78 15.88
C ALA A 92 -18.72 -1.15 16.28
N THR A 93 -18.65 0.06 16.84
CA THR A 93 -19.82 0.93 17.03
C THR A 93 -19.98 1.88 15.84
N SER A 94 -18.87 2.26 15.21
CA SER A 94 -18.84 3.10 14.02
C SER A 94 -17.58 2.81 13.22
N ILE A 95 -17.71 2.81 11.89
CA ILE A 95 -16.62 2.63 10.96
C ILE A 95 -16.60 3.81 10.00
N THR A 96 -15.43 4.40 9.83
CA THR A 96 -15.18 5.49 8.88
C THR A 96 -14.14 5.02 7.87
N ALA A 97 -14.46 5.13 6.58
CA ALA A 97 -13.53 4.90 5.49
C ALA A 97 -12.95 6.23 4.99
N THR A 98 -11.62 6.32 4.92
CA THR A 98 -10.94 7.41 4.22
C THR A 98 -10.59 6.92 2.83
N LEU A 99 -11.12 7.61 1.82
CA LEU A 99 -10.95 7.29 0.40
C LEU A 99 -9.61 7.84 -0.12
N SER A 100 -9.19 7.38 -1.31
CA SER A 100 -7.95 7.83 -1.95
C SER A 100 -7.93 9.32 -2.31
N ASP A 101 -9.09 9.96 -2.44
CA ASP A 101 -9.25 11.40 -2.66
C ASP A 101 -9.26 12.23 -1.36
N GLY A 102 -9.05 11.59 -0.21
CA GLY A 102 -8.98 12.22 1.11
C GLY A 102 -10.33 12.39 1.80
N ARG A 103 -11.46 12.09 1.15
CA ARG A 103 -12.78 12.13 1.79
C ARG A 103 -12.92 11.04 2.84
N SER A 104 -13.58 11.37 3.95
CA SER A 104 -13.94 10.41 5.00
C SER A 104 -15.45 10.19 4.96
N VAL A 105 -15.85 8.95 4.76
CA VAL A 105 -17.26 8.55 4.63
C VAL A 105 -17.61 7.46 5.64
N VAL A 106 -18.88 7.39 6.04
CA VAL A 106 -19.34 6.32 6.95
C VAL A 106 -19.42 5.01 6.16
N ALA A 107 -18.90 3.94 6.77
CA ALA A 107 -18.99 2.58 6.24
C ALA A 107 -19.94 1.75 7.10
N TRP A 108 -20.91 1.13 6.46
CA TRP A 108 -21.95 0.33 7.12
C TRP A 108 -21.64 -1.15 6.95
N PRO A 109 -21.62 -1.94 8.04
CA PRO A 109 -21.49 -3.40 7.94
C PRO A 109 -22.66 -4.01 7.17
N VAL A 110 -22.33 -4.88 6.21
CA VAL A 110 -23.30 -5.66 5.42
C VAL A 110 -23.28 -7.12 5.88
N GLY A 111 -22.11 -7.67 6.10
CA GLY A 111 -21.92 -9.04 6.57
C GLY A 111 -20.50 -9.28 7.06
N GLU A 112 -20.36 -10.27 7.90
CA GLU A 112 -19.10 -10.66 8.54
C GLU A 112 -19.04 -12.18 8.63
N ASP A 113 -17.89 -12.74 8.31
CA ASP A 113 -17.56 -14.16 8.48
C ASP A 113 -16.24 -14.26 9.26
N PRO A 114 -16.32 -14.49 10.58
CA PRO A 114 -15.13 -14.60 11.42
C PRO A 114 -14.28 -15.84 11.11
N ASP A 115 -14.89 -16.93 10.60
CA ASP A 115 -14.18 -18.18 10.33
C ASP A 115 -13.21 -18.03 9.14
N THR A 116 -13.57 -17.21 8.16
CA THR A 116 -12.70 -16.87 7.02
C THR A 116 -11.98 -15.54 7.18
N ASP A 117 -12.22 -14.83 8.28
CA ASP A 117 -11.72 -13.47 8.53
C ASP A 117 -12.09 -12.48 7.43
N LEU A 118 -13.32 -12.54 6.93
CA LEU A 118 -13.83 -11.63 5.91
C LEU A 118 -15.00 -10.80 6.45
N ALA A 119 -15.08 -9.56 5.98
CA ALA A 119 -16.23 -8.69 6.19
C ALA A 119 -16.52 -7.84 4.96
N VAL A 120 -17.77 -7.51 4.75
CA VAL A 120 -18.24 -6.62 3.69
C VAL A 120 -18.90 -5.41 4.32
N LEU A 121 -18.49 -4.24 3.86
CA LEU A 121 -19.07 -2.96 4.24
C LEU A 121 -19.71 -2.30 3.02
N ARG A 122 -20.56 -1.32 3.27
CA ARG A 122 -21.17 -0.47 2.24
C ARG A 122 -20.88 1.00 2.49
N LEU A 123 -20.37 1.68 1.48
CA LEU A 123 -20.29 3.14 1.42
C LEU A 123 -21.53 3.67 0.69
N HIS A 124 -22.21 4.67 1.26
CA HIS A 124 -23.36 5.32 0.61
C HIS A 124 -22.97 6.66 -0.02
N ASP A 125 -21.78 6.69 -0.63
CA ASP A 125 -21.23 7.86 -1.31
C ASP A 125 -20.60 7.44 -2.65
N SER A 126 -20.33 8.42 -3.50
CA SER A 126 -19.58 8.17 -4.74
C SER A 126 -18.16 7.74 -4.42
N VAL A 127 -17.66 6.71 -5.11
CA VAL A 127 -16.33 6.18 -4.89
C VAL A 127 -15.36 6.63 -5.99
N PRO A 128 -14.08 6.92 -5.67
CA PRO A 128 -13.11 7.39 -6.66
C PRO A 128 -12.66 6.30 -7.62
N GLY A 129 -12.84 5.03 -7.25
CA GLY A 129 -12.49 3.86 -8.05
C GLY A 129 -12.87 2.57 -7.35
N TRP A 130 -12.84 1.47 -8.07
CA TRP A 130 -13.03 0.12 -7.55
C TRP A 130 -12.09 -0.85 -8.25
N ALA A 131 -11.74 -1.96 -7.60
CA ALA A 131 -10.94 -3.04 -8.15
C ALA A 131 -11.81 -4.28 -8.34
N PRO A 132 -12.00 -4.78 -9.56
CA PRO A 132 -12.77 -6.00 -9.80
C PRO A 132 -12.05 -7.20 -9.20
N LEU A 133 -12.82 -8.15 -8.66
CA LEU A 133 -12.26 -9.39 -8.13
C LEU A 133 -11.77 -10.28 -9.30
N GLY A 134 -10.56 -10.79 -9.17
CA GLY A 134 -9.96 -11.75 -10.10
C GLY A 134 -10.16 -13.19 -9.64
N SER A 135 -9.58 -14.13 -10.40
CA SER A 135 -9.58 -15.56 -10.08
C SER A 135 -8.20 -15.99 -9.57
N SER A 136 -8.12 -16.39 -8.30
CA SER A 136 -6.88 -16.93 -7.73
C SER A 136 -6.47 -18.28 -8.33
N ALA A 137 -7.40 -19.01 -8.94
CA ALA A 137 -7.10 -20.28 -9.63
C ALA A 137 -6.22 -20.11 -10.88
N ALA A 138 -6.13 -18.89 -11.42
CA ALA A 138 -5.27 -18.56 -12.56
C ALA A 138 -3.83 -18.20 -12.17
N LEU A 139 -3.54 -18.05 -10.88
CA LEU A 139 -2.21 -17.67 -10.39
C LEU A 139 -1.22 -18.81 -10.56
N GLN A 140 0.02 -18.46 -10.91
CA GLN A 140 1.12 -19.41 -11.10
C GLN A 140 2.22 -19.18 -10.05
N VAL A 141 2.87 -20.25 -9.62
CA VAL A 141 4.04 -20.16 -8.74
C VAL A 141 5.15 -19.36 -9.43
N GLY A 142 5.70 -18.37 -8.73
CA GLY A 142 6.70 -17.45 -9.30
C GLY A 142 6.13 -16.23 -10.01
N GLN A 143 4.80 -16.11 -10.11
CA GLN A 143 4.16 -14.89 -10.62
C GLN A 143 4.37 -13.72 -9.65
N LEU A 144 4.67 -12.54 -10.20
CA LEU A 144 4.74 -11.31 -9.42
C LEU A 144 3.36 -10.97 -8.87
N VAL A 145 3.29 -10.70 -7.58
CA VAL A 145 2.11 -10.18 -6.89
C VAL A 145 2.47 -8.89 -6.17
N VAL A 146 1.52 -7.95 -6.12
CA VAL A 146 1.70 -6.67 -5.43
C VAL A 146 0.62 -6.58 -4.35
N ALA A 147 1.06 -6.46 -3.10
CA ALA A 147 0.16 -6.19 -1.98
C ALA A 147 0.06 -4.68 -1.75
N ILE A 148 -1.17 -4.18 -1.69
CA ILE A 148 -1.45 -2.75 -1.49
C ILE A 148 -2.41 -2.61 -0.31
N GLY A 149 -2.05 -1.77 0.65
CA GLY A 149 -2.87 -1.44 1.80
C GLY A 149 -2.74 0.03 2.20
N ASN A 150 -3.58 0.47 3.13
CA ASN A 150 -3.49 1.81 3.73
C ASN A 150 -3.82 1.74 5.23
N PRO A 151 -3.05 0.98 6.04
CA PRO A 151 -3.38 0.72 7.43
C PRO A 151 -3.27 1.95 8.33
N LEU A 152 -2.49 2.95 7.95
CA LEU A 152 -2.24 4.17 8.72
C LEU A 152 -2.96 5.41 8.19
N GLY A 153 -3.55 5.34 7.00
CA GLY A 153 -4.34 6.43 6.42
C GLY A 153 -3.53 7.59 5.84
N PHE A 154 -2.21 7.46 5.74
CA PHE A 154 -1.35 8.54 5.22
C PHE A 154 -1.04 8.36 3.73
N GLU A 155 -0.63 7.16 3.34
CA GLU A 155 -0.33 6.79 1.94
C GLU A 155 -0.47 5.28 1.77
N ALA A 156 -0.64 4.82 0.53
CA ALA A 156 -0.70 3.39 0.22
C ALA A 156 0.64 2.72 0.58
N THR A 157 0.57 1.67 1.38
CA THR A 157 1.71 0.78 1.62
C THR A 157 1.75 -0.26 0.50
N VAL A 158 2.88 -0.37 -0.18
CA VAL A 158 3.09 -1.26 -1.32
C VAL A 158 4.20 -2.25 -1.01
N THR A 159 3.93 -3.53 -1.24
CA THR A 159 4.91 -4.62 -1.18
C THR A 159 4.81 -5.45 -2.45
N ALA A 160 5.92 -5.68 -3.13
CA ALA A 160 6.01 -6.45 -4.36
C ALA A 160 7.13 -7.50 -4.26
#